data_c72e61c53bd5eff141ff5a697d85c334
#
_entry.id   c72e61c53bd5eff141ff5a697d85c334
#
_cell.length_a   1.000
_cell.length_b   1.000
_cell.length_c   1.000
_cell.angle_alpha   90.00
_cell.angle_beta   90.00
_cell.angle_gamma   90.00
#
_symmetry.space_group_name_H-M   'P 1'
#
loop_
_entity.id
_entity.type
_entity.pdbx_description
1 polymer ?
#
loop_
_entity_poly.entity_id
_entity_poly.type
_entity_poly.pdbx_seq_one_letter_code
_entity_poly.pdbx_strand_id
1 'polypeptide(L)'
;MSSIQNSLLVNFSEMSEKDIVDVLAIEQESYGYPWSEKIFYDCINNNYLCRVLTLDDNLIGYLISSLVQDECHIMNLCVKKEYRNFGYGKLILNELHKELFELKCKIIFLECRPSNKSALKLYQSLGYNEIGKRRNYYPAPNGYEDAIILAKDIKK
;
A
#
# COMPACT_ATOMS: atom_id res chain seq x y z
N MET A 1 -29.30 -4.30 -21.78
CA MET A 1 -29.33 -4.19 -20.79
C MET A 1 -28.40 -4.67 -19.87
N SER A 2 -27.88 -5.51 -20.06
CA SER A 2 -27.03 -6.23 -19.23
C SER A 2 -25.78 -5.53 -18.75
N SER A 3 -25.28 -4.53 -19.45
CA SER A 3 -24.05 -3.88 -19.05
C SER A 3 -24.09 -3.26 -17.64
N ILE A 4 -25.25 -2.86 -17.22
CA ILE A 4 -25.40 -2.26 -15.88
C ILE A 4 -25.20 -3.29 -14.80
N GLN A 5 -25.64 -4.51 -15.03
CA GLN A 5 -25.50 -5.56 -14.04
C GLN A 5 -24.08 -6.04 -13.85
N ASN A 6 -23.18 -5.66 -14.76
CA ASN A 6 -21.78 -6.07 -14.68
C ASN A 6 -20.90 -5.06 -13.97
N SER A 7 -21.51 -3.99 -13.40
CA SER A 7 -20.75 -3.03 -12.61
C SER A 7 -20.24 -3.71 -11.35
N LEU A 8 -18.93 -3.62 -11.12
CA LEU A 8 -18.31 -4.19 -9.95
C LEU A 8 -18.30 -3.17 -8.82
N LEU A 9 -18.59 -3.63 -7.62
CA LEU A 9 -18.59 -2.79 -6.43
C LEU A 9 -17.20 -2.76 -5.81
N VAL A 10 -16.54 -1.61 -5.91
CA VAL A 10 -15.22 -1.39 -5.34
C VAL A 10 -15.37 -0.63 -4.04
N ASN A 11 -14.73 -1.12 -2.98
CA ASN A 11 -14.83 -0.53 -1.67
C ASN A 11 -13.46 -0.39 -1.04
N PHE A 12 -13.12 0.82 -0.58
CA PHE A 12 -11.89 1.07 0.17
C PHE A 12 -12.30 1.40 1.60
N SER A 13 -11.89 0.56 2.53
CA SER A 13 -12.40 0.64 3.90
C SER A 13 -11.33 0.29 4.92
N GLU A 14 -11.65 0.51 6.20
CA GLU A 14 -10.76 0.19 7.30
C GLU A 14 -10.55 -1.32 7.40
N MET A 15 -9.29 -1.74 7.60
CA MET A 15 -8.96 -3.14 7.83
C MET A 15 -9.35 -3.52 9.26
N SER A 16 -10.01 -4.65 9.40
CA SER A 16 -10.31 -5.23 10.70
C SER A 16 -9.54 -6.52 10.91
N GLU A 17 -9.59 -7.04 12.13
CA GLU A 17 -8.92 -8.32 12.43
C GLU A 17 -9.44 -9.46 11.56
N LYS A 18 -10.72 -9.39 11.16
CA LYS A 18 -11.32 -10.40 10.27
C LYS A 18 -10.63 -10.46 8.91
N ASP A 19 -10.05 -9.36 8.47
CA ASP A 19 -9.40 -9.28 7.16
C ASP A 19 -8.02 -9.90 7.14
N ILE A 20 -7.40 -10.11 8.30
CA ILE A 20 -5.99 -10.52 8.38
C ILE A 20 -5.75 -11.87 7.70
N VAL A 21 -6.68 -12.80 7.76
CA VAL A 21 -6.52 -14.09 7.08
C VAL A 21 -6.27 -13.87 5.58
N ASP A 22 -7.10 -13.07 4.94
CA ASP A 22 -6.98 -12.80 3.50
C ASP A 22 -5.75 -11.93 3.19
N VAL A 23 -5.50 -10.93 4.03
CA VAL A 23 -4.33 -10.07 3.89
C VAL A 23 -3.04 -10.88 3.98
N LEU A 24 -2.93 -11.77 4.98
CA LEU A 24 -1.75 -12.60 5.18
C LEU A 24 -1.52 -13.53 4.00
N ALA A 25 -2.58 -14.10 3.43
CA ALA A 25 -2.48 -14.97 2.25
C ALA A 25 -1.90 -14.20 1.06
N ILE A 26 -2.37 -12.96 0.83
CA ILE A 26 -1.86 -12.11 -0.24
C ILE A 26 -0.39 -11.75 0.01
N GLU A 27 -0.07 -11.41 1.25
CA GLU A 27 1.29 -11.05 1.65
C GLU A 27 2.27 -12.19 1.38
N GLN A 28 1.93 -13.40 1.83
CA GLN A 28 2.77 -14.58 1.66
C GLN A 28 2.97 -14.97 0.21
N GLU A 29 1.94 -14.78 -0.61
CA GLU A 29 1.99 -15.06 -2.03
C GLU A 29 2.82 -14.03 -2.80
N SER A 30 2.86 -12.80 -2.32
CA SER A 30 3.40 -11.66 -3.06
C SER A 30 4.86 -11.36 -2.76
N TYR A 31 5.34 -11.67 -1.57
CA TYR A 31 6.67 -11.24 -1.12
C TYR A 31 7.54 -12.42 -0.70
N GLY A 32 8.83 -12.33 -1.06
CA GLY A 32 9.81 -13.33 -0.64
C GLY A 32 10.13 -13.28 0.85
N TYR A 33 9.92 -12.12 1.48
CA TYR A 33 10.15 -11.90 2.91
C TYR A 33 8.90 -11.25 3.51
N PRO A 34 7.80 -12.03 3.62
CA PRO A 34 6.52 -11.46 4.03
C PRO A 34 6.49 -11.09 5.51
N TRP A 35 5.63 -10.12 5.82
CA TRP A 35 5.31 -9.80 7.21
C TRP A 35 4.60 -10.98 7.87
N SER A 36 4.81 -11.13 9.17
CA SER A 36 4.08 -12.13 9.95
C SER A 36 2.67 -11.63 10.29
N GLU A 37 1.81 -12.57 10.68
CA GLU A 37 0.48 -12.26 11.18
C GLU A 37 0.53 -11.25 12.32
N LYS A 38 1.48 -11.44 13.24
CA LYS A 38 1.64 -10.57 14.41
C LYS A 38 1.88 -9.11 14.01
N ILE A 39 2.67 -8.87 12.96
CA ILE A 39 2.94 -7.50 12.52
C ILE A 39 1.66 -6.80 12.08
N PHE A 40 0.79 -7.49 11.37
CA PHE A 40 -0.50 -6.92 10.95
C PHE A 40 -1.39 -6.59 12.14
N TYR A 41 -1.48 -7.51 13.10
CA TYR A 41 -2.24 -7.25 14.33
C TYR A 41 -1.68 -6.06 15.10
N ASP A 42 -0.34 -5.97 15.20
CA ASP A 42 0.30 -4.86 15.89
C ASP A 42 -0.03 -3.51 15.22
N CYS A 43 -0.06 -3.48 13.89
CA CYS A 43 -0.41 -2.25 13.15
C CYS A 43 -1.84 -1.82 13.47
N ILE A 44 -2.78 -2.76 13.45
CA ILE A 44 -4.18 -2.45 13.78
C ILE A 44 -4.28 -1.95 15.22
N ASN A 45 -3.63 -2.63 16.15
CA ASN A 45 -3.72 -2.31 17.57
C ASN A 45 -3.02 -1.00 17.95
N ASN A 46 -2.07 -0.55 17.13
CA ASN A 46 -1.36 0.71 17.36
C ASN A 46 -1.94 1.86 16.54
N ASN A 47 -3.16 1.70 16.05
CA ASN A 47 -3.91 2.74 15.34
C ASN A 47 -3.24 3.25 14.07
N TYR A 48 -2.52 2.37 13.38
CA TYR A 48 -2.02 2.71 12.04
C TYR A 48 -3.21 2.83 11.08
N LEU A 49 -3.02 3.55 10.00
CA LEU A 49 -4.03 3.62 8.95
C LEU A 49 -3.92 2.34 8.12
N CYS A 50 -4.71 1.36 8.49
CA CYS A 50 -4.75 0.05 7.82
C CYS A 50 -6.02 -0.01 7.00
N ARG A 51 -5.87 -0.19 5.67
CA ARG A 51 -7.00 -0.14 4.74
C ARG A 51 -7.01 -1.38 3.86
N VAL A 52 -8.20 -1.77 3.43
CA VAL A 52 -8.39 -2.87 2.48
C VAL A 52 -9.19 -2.39 1.30
N LEU A 53 -8.92 -2.99 0.15
CA LEU A 53 -9.71 -2.79 -1.07
C LEU A 53 -10.44 -4.09 -1.35
N THR A 54 -11.75 -4.01 -1.48
CA THR A 54 -12.56 -5.16 -1.85
C THR A 54 -13.24 -4.91 -3.20
N LEU A 55 -13.44 -5.99 -3.94
CA LEU A 55 -14.15 -5.97 -5.21
C LEU A 55 -15.25 -7.03 -5.11
N ASP A 56 -16.49 -6.60 -5.10
CA ASP A 56 -17.65 -7.48 -4.85
C ASP A 56 -17.45 -8.34 -3.60
N ASP A 57 -17.05 -7.68 -2.50
CA ASP A 57 -16.78 -8.27 -1.19
C ASP A 57 -15.56 -9.21 -1.13
N ASN A 58 -14.80 -9.32 -2.21
CA ASN A 58 -13.54 -10.07 -2.20
C ASN A 58 -12.38 -9.12 -1.93
N LEU A 59 -11.56 -9.45 -0.95
CA LEU A 59 -10.39 -8.64 -0.63
C LEU A 59 -9.32 -8.83 -1.70
N ILE A 60 -8.96 -7.76 -2.39
CA ILE A 60 -8.00 -7.80 -3.50
C ILE A 60 -6.75 -6.97 -3.27
N GLY A 61 -6.71 -6.19 -2.21
CA GLY A 61 -5.52 -5.38 -1.91
C GLY A 61 -5.61 -4.76 -0.54
N TYR A 62 -4.47 -4.22 -0.08
CA TYR A 62 -4.40 -3.60 1.24
C TYR A 62 -3.27 -2.58 1.31
N LEU A 63 -3.36 -1.73 2.31
CA LEU A 63 -2.40 -0.68 2.57
C LEU A 63 -2.21 -0.53 4.06
N ILE A 64 -0.96 -0.46 4.50
CA ILE A 64 -0.61 -0.13 5.88
C ILE A 64 0.21 1.15 5.86
N SER A 65 -0.21 2.14 6.61
CA SER A 65 0.56 3.37 6.75
C SER A 65 0.45 3.89 8.19
N SER A 66 1.41 4.70 8.58
CA SER A 66 1.38 5.37 9.87
C SER A 66 1.34 6.88 9.65
N LEU A 67 0.49 7.56 10.41
CA LEU A 67 0.39 9.01 10.37
C LEU A 67 0.80 9.54 11.72
N VAL A 68 1.92 10.27 11.77
CA VAL A 68 2.42 10.89 12.98
C VAL A 68 2.46 12.39 12.72
N GLN A 69 1.60 13.13 13.43
CA GLN A 69 1.41 14.56 13.19
C GLN A 69 0.97 14.79 11.75
N ASP A 70 1.79 15.43 10.94
CA ASP A 70 1.45 15.76 9.55
C ASP A 70 2.27 14.95 8.53
N GLU A 71 2.92 13.86 8.95
CA GLU A 71 3.74 13.02 8.09
C GLU A 71 3.20 11.59 8.05
N CYS A 72 2.98 11.10 6.84
CA CYS A 72 2.51 9.73 6.62
C CYS A 72 3.62 8.87 6.01
N HIS A 73 3.81 7.68 6.58
CA HIS A 73 4.74 6.70 6.06
C HIS A 73 3.97 5.47 5.58
N ILE A 74 4.01 5.21 4.27
CA ILE A 74 3.44 3.98 3.73
C ILE A 74 4.42 2.85 4.04
N MET A 75 3.93 1.84 4.75
CA MET A 75 4.75 0.72 5.19
C MET A 75 4.54 -0.53 4.35
N ASN A 76 3.37 -0.69 3.77
CA ASN A 76 3.06 -1.86 2.95
C ASN A 76 1.88 -1.54 2.04
N LEU A 77 2.01 -1.89 0.77
CA LEU A 77 0.95 -1.75 -0.22
C LEU A 77 1.02 -2.96 -1.13
N CYS A 78 -0.09 -3.65 -1.27
CA CYS A 78 -0.11 -4.84 -2.11
C CYS A 78 -1.46 -5.02 -2.78
N VAL A 79 -1.44 -5.44 -4.05
CA VAL A 79 -2.60 -5.86 -4.81
C VAL A 79 -2.43 -7.34 -5.13
N LYS A 80 -3.48 -8.10 -4.93
CA LYS A 80 -3.49 -9.54 -5.22
C LYS A 80 -3.09 -9.79 -6.66
N LYS A 81 -2.27 -10.80 -6.89
CA LYS A 81 -1.64 -11.06 -8.19
C LYS A 81 -2.61 -11.03 -9.36
N GLU A 82 -3.76 -11.68 -9.22
CA GLU A 82 -4.76 -11.78 -10.30
C GLU A 82 -5.40 -10.45 -10.66
N TYR A 83 -5.25 -9.45 -9.81
CA TYR A 83 -5.86 -8.13 -9.99
C TYR A 83 -4.84 -7.03 -10.30
N ARG A 84 -3.58 -7.40 -10.55
CA ARG A 84 -2.55 -6.43 -10.92
C ARG A 84 -2.70 -5.96 -12.34
N ASN A 85 -2.16 -4.77 -12.62
CA ASN A 85 -2.18 -4.12 -13.93
C ASN A 85 -3.58 -3.68 -14.40
N PHE A 86 -4.50 -3.51 -13.46
CA PHE A 86 -5.85 -2.98 -13.72
C PHE A 86 -6.08 -1.63 -13.04
N GLY A 87 -5.03 -1.01 -12.48
CA GLY A 87 -5.14 0.30 -11.85
C GLY A 87 -5.57 0.30 -10.38
N TYR A 88 -5.63 -0.84 -9.72
CA TYR A 88 -6.05 -0.90 -8.32
C TYR A 88 -5.04 -0.33 -7.35
N GLY A 89 -3.74 -0.48 -7.61
CA GLY A 89 -2.72 0.18 -6.80
C GLY A 89 -2.85 1.69 -6.83
N LYS A 90 -3.11 2.23 -8.02
CA LYS A 90 -3.35 3.66 -8.19
C LYS A 90 -4.61 4.10 -7.44
N LEU A 91 -5.66 3.28 -7.50
CA LEU A 91 -6.91 3.56 -6.80
C LEU A 91 -6.69 3.63 -5.30
N ILE A 92 -5.97 2.65 -4.74
CA ILE A 92 -5.65 2.62 -3.30
C ILE A 92 -4.90 3.89 -2.90
N LEU A 93 -3.88 4.26 -3.66
CA LEU A 93 -3.09 5.45 -3.35
C LEU A 93 -3.89 6.73 -3.47
N ASN A 94 -4.74 6.85 -4.49
CA ASN A 94 -5.58 8.04 -4.65
C ASN A 94 -6.58 8.17 -3.50
N GLU A 95 -7.15 7.06 -3.04
CA GLU A 95 -8.05 7.07 -1.89
C GLU A 95 -7.31 7.45 -0.61
N LEU A 96 -6.10 6.94 -0.43
CA LEU A 96 -5.27 7.34 0.70
C LEU A 96 -4.95 8.84 0.64
N HIS A 97 -4.59 9.37 -0.53
CA HIS A 97 -4.28 10.79 -0.67
C HIS A 97 -5.46 11.67 -0.30
N LYS A 98 -6.68 11.29 -0.66
CA LYS A 98 -7.89 12.00 -0.27
C LYS A 98 -8.07 12.01 1.24
N GLU A 99 -7.90 10.85 1.85
CA GLU A 99 -8.03 10.70 3.30
C GLU A 99 -6.97 11.55 4.02
N LEU A 100 -5.72 11.49 3.56
CA LEU A 100 -4.62 12.25 4.14
C LEU A 100 -4.80 13.75 3.99
N PHE A 101 -5.36 14.17 2.88
CA PHE A 101 -5.66 15.59 2.66
C PHE A 101 -6.66 16.10 3.72
N GLU A 102 -7.71 15.32 3.98
CA GLU A 102 -8.71 15.67 5.00
C GLU A 102 -8.13 15.66 6.41
N LEU A 103 -7.16 14.79 6.67
CA LEU A 103 -6.47 14.70 7.94
C LEU A 103 -5.35 15.74 8.08
N LYS A 104 -5.20 16.62 7.09
CA LYS A 104 -4.22 17.71 7.07
C LYS A 104 -2.77 17.20 7.08
N CYS A 105 -2.54 16.04 6.50
CA CYS A 105 -1.21 15.51 6.28
C CYS A 105 -0.48 16.40 5.27
N LYS A 106 0.80 16.65 5.49
CA LYS A 106 1.60 17.50 4.61
C LYS A 106 2.48 16.73 3.66
N ILE A 107 3.05 15.64 4.12
CA ILE A 107 3.97 14.85 3.31
C ILE A 107 3.73 13.37 3.52
N ILE A 108 3.87 12.61 2.45
CA ILE A 108 3.79 11.16 2.49
C ILE A 108 5.07 10.59 1.90
N PHE A 109 5.64 9.57 2.53
CA PHE A 109 6.86 8.95 2.05
C PHE A 109 6.81 7.44 2.19
N LEU A 110 7.72 6.79 1.47
CA LEU A 110 7.83 5.33 1.47
C LEU A 110 9.22 4.90 1.02
N GLU A 111 9.57 3.65 1.31
CA GLU A 111 10.75 2.99 0.76
C GLU A 111 10.32 1.99 -0.29
N CYS A 112 11.13 1.87 -1.35
CA CYS A 112 10.84 0.95 -2.44
C CYS A 112 12.13 0.27 -2.92
N ARG A 113 12.05 -1.03 -3.22
CA ARG A 113 13.19 -1.74 -3.82
C ARG A 113 13.46 -1.20 -5.22
N PRO A 114 14.72 -0.91 -5.57
CA PRO A 114 15.04 -0.52 -6.96
C PRO A 114 14.63 -1.59 -7.97
N SER A 115 14.62 -2.85 -7.57
CA SER A 115 14.22 -3.95 -8.44
C SER A 115 12.72 -3.97 -8.74
N ASN A 116 11.91 -3.33 -7.91
CA ASN A 116 10.46 -3.29 -8.11
C ASN A 116 10.08 -2.16 -9.08
N LYS A 117 10.33 -2.41 -10.37
CA LYS A 117 10.14 -1.39 -11.41
C LYS A 117 8.69 -0.94 -11.57
N SER A 118 7.74 -1.87 -11.43
CA SER A 118 6.33 -1.53 -11.57
C SER A 118 5.85 -0.61 -10.44
N ALA A 119 6.30 -0.85 -9.23
CA ALA A 119 5.98 0.01 -8.10
C ALA A 119 6.59 1.41 -8.27
N LEU A 120 7.85 1.48 -8.69
CA LEU A 120 8.50 2.77 -8.95
C LEU A 120 7.74 3.58 -9.98
N LYS A 121 7.32 2.94 -11.08
CA LYS A 121 6.52 3.61 -12.11
C LYS A 121 5.22 4.14 -11.54
N LEU A 122 4.53 3.34 -10.73
CA LEU A 122 3.28 3.74 -10.12
C LEU A 122 3.49 4.99 -9.25
N TYR A 123 4.45 4.95 -8.34
CA TYR A 123 4.69 6.08 -7.44
C TYR A 123 5.08 7.34 -8.21
N GLN A 124 5.98 7.21 -9.18
CA GLN A 124 6.40 8.35 -9.99
C GLN A 124 5.23 8.95 -10.77
N SER A 125 4.35 8.11 -11.30
CA SER A 125 3.17 8.57 -12.05
C SER A 125 2.21 9.36 -11.17
N LEU A 126 2.24 9.14 -9.86
CA LEU A 126 1.38 9.85 -8.90
C LEU A 126 2.08 11.04 -8.23
N GLY A 127 3.26 11.40 -8.71
CA GLY A 127 3.96 12.59 -8.25
C GLY A 127 4.92 12.38 -7.11
N TYR A 128 5.28 11.13 -6.79
CA TYR A 128 6.33 10.85 -5.82
C TYR A 128 7.69 11.06 -6.46
N ASN A 129 8.61 11.66 -5.70
CA ASN A 129 9.97 11.95 -6.16
C ASN A 129 10.98 11.28 -5.23
N GLU A 130 12.09 10.83 -5.79
CA GLU A 130 13.17 10.26 -5.01
C GLU A 130 13.82 11.34 -4.18
N ILE A 131 13.97 11.11 -2.87
CA ILE A 131 14.60 12.05 -1.94
C ILE A 131 15.81 11.48 -1.24
N GLY A 132 16.08 10.19 -1.37
CA GLY A 132 17.23 9.57 -0.74
C GLY A 132 17.26 8.07 -0.93
N LYS A 133 18.21 7.45 -0.25
CA LYS A 133 18.40 6.00 -0.27
C LYS A 133 18.76 5.51 1.11
N ARG A 134 18.38 4.24 1.41
CA ARG A 134 18.84 3.53 2.59
C ARG A 134 19.65 2.33 2.11
N ARG A 135 20.90 2.24 2.52
CA ARG A 135 21.76 1.13 2.13
C ARG A 135 21.39 -0.15 2.84
N ASN A 136 21.45 -1.27 2.13
CA ASN A 136 21.25 -2.61 2.69
C ASN A 136 19.99 -2.71 3.52
N TYR A 137 18.90 -2.16 3.00
CA TYR A 137 17.65 -2.05 3.75
C TYR A 137 16.82 -3.32 3.66
N TYR A 138 16.73 -3.92 2.47
CA TYR A 138 15.90 -5.08 2.24
C TYR A 138 16.74 -6.36 2.15
N PRO A 139 16.27 -7.47 2.75
CA PRO A 139 16.89 -8.77 2.48
C PRO A 139 16.75 -9.12 0.99
N ALA A 140 17.77 -9.77 0.45
CA ALA A 140 17.80 -10.21 -0.94
C ALA A 140 18.53 -11.55 -1.03
N PRO A 141 18.38 -12.31 -2.13
CA PRO A 141 18.98 -13.65 -2.23
C PRO A 141 20.49 -13.68 -2.01
N ASN A 142 21.20 -12.64 -2.42
CA ASN A 142 22.66 -12.58 -2.28
C ASN A 142 23.11 -11.55 -1.25
N GLY A 143 22.30 -11.32 -0.20
CA GLY A 143 22.63 -10.35 0.83
C GLY A 143 21.51 -9.35 1.03
N TYR A 144 21.72 -8.12 0.58
CA TYR A 144 20.76 -7.04 0.78
C TYR A 144 20.62 -6.19 -0.46
N GLU A 145 19.48 -5.53 -0.56
CA GLU A 145 19.18 -4.54 -1.60
C GLU A 145 18.92 -3.21 -0.91
N ASP A 146 19.34 -2.10 -1.54
CA ASP A 146 19.07 -0.77 -1.02
C ASP A 146 17.58 -0.44 -1.14
N ALA A 147 17.14 0.59 -0.41
CA ALA A 147 15.82 1.17 -0.62
C ALA A 147 15.97 2.54 -1.25
N ILE A 148 15.07 2.84 -2.18
CA ILE A 148 14.87 4.20 -2.67
C ILE A 148 13.80 4.84 -1.79
N ILE A 149 14.06 6.03 -1.26
CA ILE A 149 13.09 6.78 -0.49
C ILE A 149 12.36 7.73 -1.42
N LEU A 150 11.05 7.62 -1.48
CA LEU A 150 10.19 8.45 -2.32
C LEU A 150 9.26 9.28 -1.44
N ALA A 151 8.99 10.50 -1.86
CA ALA A 151 8.10 11.39 -1.10
C ALA A 151 7.21 12.21 -2.03
N LYS A 152 6.06 12.61 -1.49
CA LYS A 152 5.09 13.44 -2.18
C LYS A 152 4.49 14.42 -1.20
N ASP A 153 4.39 15.69 -1.59
CA ASP A 153 3.66 16.69 -0.82
C ASP A 153 2.16 16.51 -1.04
N ILE A 154 1.40 16.54 0.04
CA ILE A 154 -0.07 16.51 -0.02
C ILE A 154 -0.54 17.95 -0.09
N LYS A 155 -1.03 18.36 -1.26
CA LYS A 155 -1.42 19.73 -1.52
C LYS A 155 -2.92 19.93 -1.50
N LYS A 156 -3.29 21.14 -1.15
CA LYS A 156 -4.69 21.57 -1.20
C LYS A 156 -5.18 21.70 -2.64
#